data_998beb21087aa4fcd3901c1de6584199
#
_entry.id   998beb21087aa4fcd3901c1de6584199
#
_cell.length_a   1.000
_cell.length_b   1.000
_cell.length_c   1.000
_cell.angle_alpha   90.00
_cell.angle_beta   90.00
_cell.angle_gamma   90.00
#
_symmetry.space_group_name_H-M   'P 1'
#
loop_
_entity.id
_entity.type
_entity.pdbx_description
1 polymer ?
#
loop_
_entity_poly.entity_id
_entity_poly.type
_entity_poly.pdbx_seq_one_letter_code
_entity_poly.pdbx_strand_id
1 'polypeptide(L)'
;MDQFVITSLREYAERYETETFLFEDPSLFMHKVQGERNQEIIAFIAAGLSYGRRELFFPKIQYVIDCSHGDVEKWILSNDFCKDIPDNNKCYYRLYTNKIINTFIKRIKSMLEEYGSLRQFAISNTKEKDAVTLVEAFTKFFNENEASHVIPKETKSSCKRLCMFLRWMVRTSSPVN
;
A
#
# COMPACT_ATOMS: atom_id res chain seq x y z
N MET A 1 -6.63 -17.14 25.86
CA MET A 1 -7.28 -15.89 25.41
C MET A 1 -8.64 -15.84 26.06
N ASP A 2 -9.05 -14.68 26.58
CA ASP A 2 -10.33 -14.52 27.26
C ASP A 2 -11.48 -14.80 26.28
N GLN A 3 -12.51 -15.55 26.73
CA GLN A 3 -13.68 -15.92 25.92
C GLN A 3 -14.44 -14.67 25.43
N PHE A 4 -14.48 -13.62 26.23
CA PHE A 4 -15.07 -12.33 25.86
C PHE A 4 -14.34 -11.72 24.64
N VAL A 5 -13.00 -11.74 24.63
CA VAL A 5 -12.19 -11.23 23.52
C VAL A 5 -12.44 -12.04 22.23
N ILE A 6 -12.52 -13.37 22.35
CA ILE A 6 -12.81 -14.25 21.20
C ILE A 6 -14.17 -13.93 20.60
N THR A 7 -15.20 -13.79 21.45
CA THR A 7 -16.56 -13.48 21.00
C THR A 7 -16.61 -12.12 20.32
N SER A 8 -16.03 -11.09 20.94
CA SER A 8 -15.98 -9.74 20.36
C SER A 8 -15.24 -9.69 19.02
N LEU A 9 -14.12 -10.43 18.87
CA LEU A 9 -13.39 -10.51 17.61
C LEU A 9 -14.22 -11.19 16.51
N ARG A 10 -15.00 -12.23 16.83
CA ARG A 10 -15.91 -12.88 15.88
C ARG A 10 -17.02 -11.93 15.43
N GLU A 11 -17.67 -11.24 16.36
CA GLU A 11 -18.70 -10.24 16.06
C GLU A 11 -18.16 -9.12 15.15
N TYR A 12 -16.93 -8.65 15.41
CA TYR A 12 -16.29 -7.66 14.54
C TYR A 12 -15.93 -8.22 13.16
N ALA A 13 -15.48 -9.48 13.08
CA ALA A 13 -15.23 -10.12 11.79
C ALA A 13 -16.52 -10.24 10.97
N GLU A 14 -17.61 -10.74 11.56
CA GLU A 14 -18.93 -10.82 10.89
C GLU A 14 -19.44 -9.45 10.43
N ARG A 15 -19.18 -8.40 11.20
CA ARG A 15 -19.63 -7.03 10.89
C ARG A 15 -18.82 -6.36 9.80
N TYR A 16 -17.50 -6.59 9.75
CA TYR A 16 -16.58 -5.84 8.90
C TYR A 16 -15.97 -6.65 7.75
N GLU A 17 -16.09 -7.98 7.78
CA GLU A 17 -15.66 -8.84 6.68
C GLU A 17 -16.82 -9.12 5.70
N THR A 18 -17.40 -8.06 5.16
CA THR A 18 -18.53 -8.11 4.23
C THR A 18 -18.20 -7.39 2.92
N GLU A 19 -18.80 -7.83 1.82
CA GLU A 19 -18.68 -7.14 0.52
C GLU A 19 -19.10 -5.65 0.61
N THR A 20 -20.12 -5.35 1.41
CA THR A 20 -20.58 -3.97 1.63
C THR A 20 -19.49 -3.12 2.27
N PHE A 21 -18.72 -3.67 3.19
CA PHE A 21 -17.63 -2.96 3.84
C PHE A 21 -16.46 -2.66 2.89
N LEU A 22 -16.28 -3.46 1.84
CA LEU A 22 -15.25 -3.24 0.84
C LEU A 22 -15.34 -1.84 0.21
N PHE A 23 -16.56 -1.34 -0.04
CA PHE A 23 -16.74 -0.01 -0.63
C PHE A 23 -16.26 1.14 0.27
N GLU A 24 -16.09 0.87 1.55
CA GLU A 24 -15.58 1.81 2.54
C GLU A 24 -14.10 1.57 2.90
N ASP A 25 -13.50 0.49 2.40
CA ASP A 25 -12.12 0.10 2.72
C ASP A 25 -11.16 0.47 1.57
N PRO A 26 -9.95 0.96 1.86
CA PRO A 26 -8.97 1.28 0.83
C PRO A 26 -8.54 0.08 -0.03
N SER A 27 -8.75 -1.16 0.42
CA SER A 27 -8.51 -2.36 -0.39
C SER A 27 -9.40 -2.42 -1.65
N LEU A 28 -10.52 -1.69 -1.67
CA LEU A 28 -11.35 -1.53 -2.87
C LEU A 28 -10.53 -1.21 -4.12
N PHE A 29 -9.48 -0.40 -3.98
CA PHE A 29 -8.73 0.08 -5.14
C PHE A 29 -7.95 -1.02 -5.85
N MET A 30 -7.52 -2.08 -5.15
CA MET A 30 -6.86 -3.21 -5.82
C MET A 30 -7.80 -4.00 -6.72
N HIS A 31 -9.12 -3.98 -6.44
CA HIS A 31 -10.13 -4.61 -7.27
C HIS A 31 -10.55 -3.78 -8.49
N LYS A 32 -10.10 -2.53 -8.60
CA LYS A 32 -10.38 -1.65 -9.74
C LYS A 32 -9.37 -1.78 -10.88
N VAL A 33 -8.30 -2.54 -10.71
CA VAL A 33 -7.26 -2.75 -11.71
C VAL A 33 -7.12 -4.23 -12.06
N GLN A 34 -6.57 -4.51 -13.25
CA GLN A 34 -6.39 -5.86 -13.76
C GLN A 34 -4.93 -6.30 -13.59
N GLY A 35 -4.74 -7.59 -13.27
CA GLY A 35 -3.42 -8.23 -13.16
C GLY A 35 -2.78 -8.08 -11.77
N GLU A 36 -2.20 -9.19 -11.29
CA GLU A 36 -1.64 -9.29 -9.93
C GLU A 36 -0.65 -8.17 -9.60
N ARG A 37 0.21 -7.78 -10.55
CA ARG A 37 1.21 -6.72 -10.32
C ARG A 37 0.56 -5.35 -10.14
N ASN A 38 -0.42 -5.01 -10.96
CA ASN A 38 -1.17 -3.77 -10.80
C ASN A 38 -1.92 -3.75 -9.46
N GLN A 39 -2.52 -4.89 -9.08
CA GLN A 39 -3.25 -5.03 -7.82
C GLN A 39 -2.33 -4.85 -6.61
N GLU A 40 -1.17 -5.50 -6.58
CA GLU A 40 -0.23 -5.35 -5.46
C GLU A 40 0.34 -3.93 -5.36
N ILE A 41 0.64 -3.29 -6.49
CA ILE A 41 1.17 -1.92 -6.52
C ILE A 41 0.13 -0.93 -6.02
N ILE A 42 -1.10 -0.98 -6.54
CA ILE A 42 -2.15 -0.05 -6.13
C ILE A 42 -2.59 -0.29 -4.68
N ALA A 43 -2.60 -1.54 -4.20
CA ALA A 43 -2.84 -1.86 -2.80
C ALA A 43 -1.76 -1.23 -1.89
N PHE A 44 -0.50 -1.29 -2.29
CA PHE A 44 0.59 -0.69 -1.54
C PHE A 44 0.50 0.84 -1.50
N ILE A 45 0.19 1.48 -2.64
CA ILE A 45 -0.04 2.93 -2.73
C ILE A 45 -1.25 3.32 -1.87
N ALA A 46 -2.36 2.57 -1.97
CA ALA A 46 -3.57 2.80 -1.20
C ALA A 46 -3.30 2.72 0.31
N ALA A 47 -2.59 1.69 0.76
CA ALA A 47 -2.18 1.57 2.14
C ALA A 47 -1.30 2.75 2.59
N GLY A 48 -0.33 3.16 1.78
CA GLY A 48 0.54 4.31 2.03
C GLY A 48 -0.21 5.63 2.20
N LEU A 49 -1.25 5.84 1.39
CA LEU A 49 -2.11 7.04 1.43
C LEU A 49 -3.22 6.98 2.48
N SER A 50 -3.50 5.82 3.06
CA SER A 50 -4.57 5.61 4.06
C SER A 50 -4.27 6.29 5.39
N TYR A 51 -4.37 7.61 5.39
CA TYR A 51 -4.08 8.49 6.52
C TYR A 51 -5.10 9.62 6.59
N GLY A 52 -5.90 9.64 7.65
CA GLY A 52 -6.94 10.64 7.86
C GLY A 52 -8.30 10.20 7.34
N ARG A 53 -9.10 11.14 6.83
CA ARG A 53 -10.48 10.88 6.40
C ARG A 53 -10.53 10.26 5.01
N ARG A 54 -11.37 9.24 4.81
CA ARG A 54 -11.52 8.49 3.55
C ARG A 54 -11.90 9.40 2.38
N GLU A 55 -12.83 10.30 2.57
CA GLU A 55 -13.29 11.24 1.56
C GLU A 55 -12.17 12.10 0.98
N LEU A 56 -11.06 12.24 1.73
CA LEU A 56 -9.92 13.04 1.32
C LEU A 56 -8.83 12.22 0.60
N PHE A 57 -8.59 10.97 1.00
CA PHE A 57 -7.53 10.19 0.37
C PHE A 57 -8.03 9.25 -0.73
N PHE A 58 -9.28 8.80 -0.72
CA PHE A 58 -9.86 8.01 -1.81
C PHE A 58 -9.70 8.67 -3.18
N PRO A 59 -10.03 9.96 -3.36
CA PRO A 59 -9.79 10.64 -4.63
C PRO A 59 -8.31 10.67 -5.05
N LYS A 60 -7.38 10.62 -4.08
CA LYS A 60 -5.93 10.61 -4.38
C LYS A 60 -5.44 9.26 -4.88
N ILE A 61 -6.02 8.16 -4.38
CA ILE A 61 -5.75 6.82 -4.89
C ILE A 61 -6.42 6.65 -6.26
N GLN A 62 -7.68 7.10 -6.41
CA GLN A 62 -8.37 7.06 -7.69
C GLN A 62 -7.60 7.83 -8.77
N TYR A 63 -7.04 8.99 -8.44
CA TYR A 63 -6.21 9.78 -9.35
C TYR A 63 -5.03 8.97 -9.92
N VAL A 64 -4.37 8.12 -9.12
CA VAL A 64 -3.30 7.23 -9.61
C VAL A 64 -3.83 6.23 -10.64
N ILE A 65 -5.01 5.65 -10.40
CA ILE A 65 -5.64 4.72 -11.34
C ILE A 65 -6.01 5.44 -12.65
N ASP A 66 -6.57 6.63 -12.54
CA ASP A 66 -7.00 7.42 -13.70
C ASP A 66 -5.80 7.83 -14.58
N CYS A 67 -4.72 8.34 -13.97
CA CYS A 67 -3.50 8.72 -14.68
C CYS A 67 -2.80 7.50 -15.33
N SER A 68 -2.82 6.35 -14.68
CA SER A 68 -2.24 5.12 -15.20
C SER A 68 -3.16 4.37 -16.18
N HIS A 69 -4.40 4.83 -16.38
CA HIS A 69 -5.43 4.10 -17.13
C HIS A 69 -5.61 2.64 -16.67
N GLY A 70 -5.37 2.38 -15.38
CA GLY A 70 -5.44 1.05 -14.76
C GLY A 70 -4.18 0.19 -14.94
N ASP A 71 -3.20 0.61 -15.75
CA ASP A 71 -1.90 -0.06 -15.90
C ASP A 71 -0.81 0.66 -15.07
N VAL A 72 -0.91 0.47 -13.76
CA VAL A 72 -0.07 1.18 -12.77
C VAL A 72 1.40 0.77 -12.90
N GLU A 73 1.67 -0.51 -13.19
CA GLU A 73 3.04 -1.01 -13.40
C GLU A 73 3.72 -0.29 -14.58
N LYS A 74 3.07 -0.26 -15.73
CA LYS A 74 3.59 0.42 -16.91
C LYS A 74 3.80 1.90 -16.68
N TRP A 75 2.85 2.58 -16.07
CA TRP A 75 2.91 4.01 -15.73
C TRP A 75 4.11 4.34 -14.83
N ILE A 76 4.43 3.45 -13.88
CA ILE A 76 5.60 3.59 -13.01
C ILE A 76 6.89 3.32 -13.79
N LEU A 77 6.97 2.22 -14.52
CA LEU A 77 8.19 1.81 -15.22
C LEU A 77 8.57 2.78 -16.36
N SER A 78 7.59 3.36 -17.06
CA SER A 78 7.80 4.37 -18.12
C SER A 78 8.18 5.75 -17.60
N ASN A 79 8.09 6.02 -16.30
CA ASN A 79 8.18 7.34 -15.65
C ASN A 79 7.06 8.33 -16.03
N ASP A 80 5.94 7.89 -16.60
CA ASP A 80 4.83 8.77 -16.90
C ASP A 80 4.26 9.44 -15.65
N PHE A 81 4.35 8.79 -14.49
CA PHE A 81 4.00 9.38 -13.19
C PHE A 81 4.70 10.73 -12.90
N CYS A 82 5.86 10.98 -13.49
CA CYS A 82 6.57 12.25 -13.29
C CYS A 82 5.84 13.45 -13.92
N LYS A 83 4.99 13.21 -14.93
CA LYS A 83 4.15 14.24 -15.56
C LYS A 83 2.95 14.56 -14.67
N ASP A 84 2.33 13.52 -14.10
CA ASP A 84 1.09 13.61 -13.32
C ASP A 84 1.37 14.04 -11.88
N ILE A 85 2.47 13.55 -11.30
CA ILE A 85 2.93 13.85 -9.94
C ILE A 85 4.37 14.38 -10.02
N PRO A 86 4.56 15.64 -10.44
CA PRO A 86 5.90 16.21 -10.65
C PRO A 86 6.66 16.41 -9.33
N ASP A 87 7.99 16.36 -9.39
CA ASP A 87 8.88 16.57 -8.24
C ASP A 87 8.88 18.05 -7.82
N ASN A 88 7.88 18.45 -7.06
CA ASN A 88 7.74 19.80 -6.53
C ASN A 88 7.08 19.82 -5.14
N ASN A 89 7.12 20.97 -4.48
CA ASN A 89 6.61 21.12 -3.11
C ASN A 89 5.10 21.46 -3.04
N LYS A 90 4.33 21.36 -4.15
CA LYS A 90 2.89 21.52 -4.06
C LYS A 90 2.27 20.41 -3.23
N CYS A 91 1.25 20.74 -2.46
CA CYS A 91 0.54 19.77 -1.64
C CYS A 91 -0.16 18.74 -2.54
N TYR A 92 0.16 17.46 -2.34
CA TYR A 92 -0.57 16.35 -2.92
C TYR A 92 -1.73 15.94 -2.02
N TYR A 93 -1.40 15.68 -0.76
CA TYR A 93 -2.40 15.27 0.25
C TYR A 93 -1.88 15.57 1.66
N ARG A 94 -2.57 16.45 2.40
CA ARG A 94 -2.25 16.80 3.80
C ARG A 94 -0.77 17.20 3.98
N LEU A 95 0.01 16.33 4.66
CA LEU A 95 1.44 16.53 4.89
C LEU A 95 2.32 16.06 3.73
N TYR A 96 1.74 15.39 2.74
CA TYR A 96 2.49 14.89 1.59
C TYR A 96 2.49 15.94 0.47
N THR A 97 3.68 16.31 0.03
CA THR A 97 3.88 17.08 -1.19
C THR A 97 3.96 16.13 -2.40
N ASN A 98 3.83 16.69 -3.61
CA ASN A 98 4.08 15.94 -4.83
C ASN A 98 5.48 15.30 -4.81
N LYS A 99 6.50 16.00 -4.30
CA LYS A 99 7.86 15.46 -4.14
C LYS A 99 7.88 14.20 -3.30
N ILE A 100 7.21 14.17 -2.15
CA ILE A 100 7.13 13.00 -1.26
C ILE A 100 6.50 11.82 -1.98
N ILE A 101 5.38 12.04 -2.69
CA ILE A 101 4.70 10.97 -3.43
C ILE A 101 5.51 10.52 -4.64
N ASN A 102 6.12 11.45 -5.37
CA ASN A 102 7.02 11.14 -6.49
C ASN A 102 8.20 10.27 -6.02
N THR A 103 8.86 10.64 -4.92
CA THR A 103 9.93 9.83 -4.30
C THR A 103 9.42 8.43 -3.89
N PHE A 104 8.23 8.36 -3.31
CA PHE A 104 7.62 7.07 -2.95
C PHE A 104 7.41 6.18 -4.17
N ILE A 105 6.87 6.73 -5.27
CA ILE A 105 6.67 6.00 -6.53
C ILE A 105 8.01 5.60 -7.16
N LYS A 106 9.04 6.47 -7.14
CA LYS A 106 10.40 6.13 -7.59
C LYS A 106 10.96 4.93 -6.81
N ARG A 107 10.71 4.84 -5.50
CA ARG A 107 11.15 3.68 -4.70
C ARG A 107 10.37 2.41 -5.07
N ILE A 108 9.07 2.51 -5.36
CA ILE A 108 8.32 1.37 -5.92
C ILE A 108 8.94 0.95 -7.26
N LYS A 109 9.24 1.89 -8.15
CA LYS A 109 9.92 1.60 -9.43
C LYS A 109 11.22 0.83 -9.22
N SER A 110 12.11 1.31 -8.33
CA SER A 110 13.36 0.62 -8.02
C SER A 110 13.14 -0.81 -7.53
N MET A 111 12.11 -1.03 -6.72
CA MET A 111 11.73 -2.37 -6.26
C MET A 111 11.27 -3.27 -7.39
N LEU A 112 10.46 -2.75 -8.32
CA LEU A 112 10.01 -3.49 -9.50
C LEU A 112 11.18 -3.83 -10.45
N GLU A 113 12.10 -2.91 -10.67
CA GLU A 113 13.29 -3.11 -11.50
C GLU A 113 14.26 -4.14 -10.91
N GLU A 114 14.43 -4.15 -9.59
CA GLU A 114 15.36 -5.04 -8.90
C GLU A 114 14.78 -6.45 -8.65
N TYR A 115 13.50 -6.53 -8.24
CA TYR A 115 12.87 -7.78 -7.81
C TYR A 115 11.74 -8.28 -8.74
N GLY A 116 11.30 -7.47 -9.68
CA GLY A 116 10.20 -7.78 -10.59
C GLY A 116 8.81 -7.55 -10.02
N SER A 117 8.61 -7.65 -8.70
CA SER A 117 7.32 -7.42 -8.02
C SER A 117 7.50 -7.18 -6.52
N LEU A 118 6.49 -6.62 -5.86
CA LEU A 118 6.47 -6.48 -4.39
C LEU A 118 6.43 -7.85 -3.71
N ARG A 119 5.71 -8.81 -4.30
CA ARG A 119 5.67 -10.20 -3.83
C ARG A 119 7.06 -10.84 -3.89
N GLN A 120 7.79 -10.67 -4.99
CA GLN A 120 9.12 -11.25 -5.14
C GLN A 120 10.12 -10.59 -4.18
N PHE A 121 10.02 -9.28 -3.96
CA PHE A 121 10.77 -8.61 -2.90
C PHE A 121 10.50 -9.24 -1.53
N ALA A 122 9.22 -9.45 -1.18
CA ALA A 122 8.84 -10.07 0.08
C ALA A 122 9.45 -11.48 0.24
N ILE A 123 9.35 -12.32 -0.79
CA ILE A 123 9.91 -13.68 -0.79
C ILE A 123 11.43 -13.65 -0.62
N SER A 124 12.12 -12.77 -1.33
CA SER A 124 13.60 -12.69 -1.31
C SER A 124 14.16 -12.14 0.01
N ASN A 125 13.38 -11.35 0.73
CA ASN A 125 13.83 -10.67 1.95
C ASN A 125 13.27 -11.24 3.25
N THR A 126 12.49 -12.34 3.18
CA THR A 126 11.92 -13.00 4.37
C THR A 126 12.57 -14.36 4.57
N LYS A 127 13.55 -14.45 5.48
CA LYS A 127 14.29 -15.69 5.72
C LYS A 127 13.51 -16.72 6.56
N GLU A 128 12.61 -16.30 7.43
CA GLU A 128 11.94 -17.14 8.44
C GLU A 128 10.41 -17.09 8.38
N LYS A 129 9.80 -16.63 7.29
CA LYS A 129 8.34 -16.39 7.19
C LYS A 129 7.79 -15.55 8.35
N ASP A 130 8.61 -14.65 8.88
CA ASP A 130 8.25 -13.76 9.97
C ASP A 130 7.79 -12.39 9.46
N ALA A 131 6.59 -11.98 9.89
CA ALA A 131 6.01 -10.71 9.50
C ALA A 131 6.84 -9.50 9.98
N VAL A 132 7.56 -9.59 11.09
CA VAL A 132 8.40 -8.51 11.62
C VAL A 132 9.57 -8.27 10.68
N THR A 133 10.30 -9.32 10.31
CA THR A 133 11.42 -9.26 9.37
C THR A 133 11.00 -8.66 8.02
N LEU A 134 9.80 -9.01 7.56
CA LEU A 134 9.25 -8.46 6.32
C LEU A 134 8.95 -6.96 6.44
N VAL A 135 8.35 -6.53 7.56
CA VAL A 135 8.11 -5.10 7.83
C VAL A 135 9.43 -4.33 7.91
N GLU A 136 10.46 -4.89 8.53
CA GLU A 136 11.80 -4.32 8.58
C GLU A 136 12.43 -4.16 7.21
N ALA A 137 12.32 -5.20 6.36
CA ALA A 137 12.83 -5.17 4.99
C ALA A 137 12.18 -4.04 4.16
N PHE A 138 10.85 -3.92 4.19
CA PHE A 138 10.15 -2.81 3.52
C PHE A 138 10.57 -1.45 4.08
N THR A 139 10.61 -1.32 5.42
CA THR A 139 10.99 -0.08 6.08
C THR A 139 12.42 0.33 5.66
N LYS A 140 13.36 -0.58 5.68
CA LYS A 140 14.73 -0.35 5.26
C LYS A 140 14.79 0.07 3.79
N PHE A 141 14.20 -0.71 2.88
CA PHE A 141 14.23 -0.44 1.45
C PHE A 141 13.69 0.95 1.11
N PHE A 142 12.54 1.34 1.67
CA PHE A 142 11.89 2.61 1.36
C PHE A 142 12.56 3.85 2.03
N ASN A 143 13.48 3.65 2.94
CA ASN A 143 14.20 4.74 3.61
C ASN A 143 15.72 4.75 3.32
N GLU A 144 16.22 3.78 2.55
CA GLU A 144 17.57 3.83 2.00
C GLU A 144 17.68 4.98 0.96
N ASN A 145 18.78 5.70 1.00
CA ASN A 145 19.12 6.81 0.08
C ASN A 145 18.22 8.05 0.21
N GLU A 146 16.93 7.96 -0.02
CA GLU A 146 15.98 9.06 0.09
C GLU A 146 14.69 8.58 0.77
N ALA A 147 14.43 9.09 1.97
CA ALA A 147 13.25 8.70 2.74
C ALA A 147 11.96 9.19 2.07
N SER A 148 11.08 8.25 1.73
CA SER A 148 9.78 8.58 1.11
C SER A 148 8.80 9.28 2.06
N HIS A 149 9.03 9.22 3.37
CA HIS A 149 8.12 9.68 4.44
C HIS A 149 6.71 9.06 4.42
N VAL A 150 6.39 8.24 3.44
CA VAL A 150 5.12 7.49 3.35
C VAL A 150 5.20 6.21 4.17
N ILE A 151 6.33 5.51 4.09
CA ILE A 151 6.63 4.34 4.91
C ILE A 151 7.39 4.78 6.17
N PRO A 152 7.10 4.21 7.35
CA PRO A 152 7.81 4.54 8.59
C PRO A 152 9.32 4.38 8.45
N LYS A 153 10.09 5.24 9.11
CA LYS A 153 11.57 5.15 9.09
C LYS A 153 12.11 4.00 9.92
N GLU A 154 11.38 3.63 10.95
CA GLU A 154 11.81 2.62 11.93
C GLU A 154 10.62 1.75 12.35
N THR A 155 10.91 0.51 12.72
CA THR A 155 9.94 -0.46 13.24
C THR A 155 9.50 -0.20 14.68
N LYS A 156 10.02 0.85 15.35
CA LYS A 156 9.51 1.34 16.63
C LYS A 156 8.05 1.83 16.57
N SER A 157 7.56 2.20 15.39
CA SER A 157 6.15 2.44 15.16
C SER A 157 5.43 1.12 14.93
N SER A 158 4.10 1.08 15.11
CA SER A 158 3.27 -0.10 14.80
C SER A 158 3.22 -0.46 13.31
N CYS A 159 3.83 0.32 12.43
CA CYS A 159 3.83 0.17 10.97
C CYS A 159 2.45 -0.16 10.38
N LYS A 160 1.39 0.35 11.00
CA LYS A 160 -0.01 -0.04 10.80
C LYS A 160 -0.42 -0.11 9.33
N ARG A 161 -0.02 0.86 8.50
CA ARG A 161 -0.36 0.91 7.07
C ARG A 161 0.33 -0.20 6.27
N LEU A 162 1.58 -0.49 6.60
CA LEU A 162 2.32 -1.59 5.98
C LEU A 162 1.73 -2.95 6.42
N CYS A 163 1.42 -3.11 7.70
CA CYS A 163 0.73 -4.31 8.19
C CYS A 163 -0.65 -4.49 7.53
N MET A 164 -1.37 -3.41 7.26
CA MET A 164 -2.64 -3.42 6.55
C MET A 164 -2.48 -3.93 5.11
N PHE A 165 -1.48 -3.43 4.37
CA PHE A 165 -1.13 -3.92 3.04
C PHE A 165 -0.78 -5.42 3.06
N LEU A 166 0.10 -5.84 3.97
CA LEU A 166 0.49 -7.25 4.07
C LEU A 166 -0.71 -8.15 4.38
N ARG A 167 -1.64 -7.70 5.25
CA ARG A 167 -2.88 -8.41 5.54
C ARG A 167 -3.73 -8.58 4.27
N TRP A 168 -3.87 -7.57 3.43
CA TRP A 168 -4.62 -7.68 2.17
C TRP A 168 -3.99 -8.71 1.23
N MET A 169 -2.65 -8.76 1.17
CA MET A 169 -1.93 -9.68 0.26
C MET A 169 -1.95 -11.15 0.68
N VAL A 170 -2.14 -11.45 1.98
CA VAL A 170 -2.10 -12.84 2.49
C VAL A 170 -3.49 -13.40 2.85
N ARG A 171 -4.52 -12.60 2.76
CA ARG A 171 -5.86 -12.97 3.17
C ARG A 171 -6.51 -13.89 2.13
N THR A 172 -6.93 -15.09 2.53
CA THR A 172 -7.50 -16.09 1.62
C THR A 172 -8.94 -16.47 1.93
N SER A 173 -9.52 -15.96 3.03
CA SER A 173 -10.80 -16.43 3.56
C SER A 173 -11.84 -15.35 3.78
N SER A 174 -11.70 -14.21 3.13
CA SER A 174 -12.63 -13.10 3.28
C SER A 174 -13.37 -12.82 1.98
N PRO A 175 -14.65 -12.42 2.05
CA PRO A 175 -15.40 -11.97 0.86
C PRO A 175 -14.82 -10.70 0.21
N VAL A 176 -13.84 -10.09 0.84
CA VAL A 176 -13.14 -8.86 0.36
C VAL A 176 -11.72 -9.13 -0.15
N ASN A 177 -11.48 -10.34 -0.65
CA ASN A 177 -10.23 -10.70 -1.33
C ASN A 177 -10.26 -10.35 -2.79
#